data_1c3fbc3da3af8264016d78f26d4b7f2e
#
_entry.id   1c3fbc3da3af8264016d78f26d4b7f2e
#
_cell.length_a   1.000
_cell.length_b   1.000
_cell.length_c   1.000
_cell.angle_alpha   90.00
_cell.angle_beta   90.00
_cell.angle_gamma   90.00
#
_symmetry.space_group_name_H-M   'P 1'
#
loop_
_entity.id
_entity.type
_entity.pdbx_description
1 polymer ?
#
loop_
_entity_poly.entity_id
_entity_poly.type
_entity_poly.pdbx_seq_one_letter_code
_entity_poly.pdbx_strand_id
1 'polypeptide(L)'
;YEEEARRYYTNIVGKYGPQVQNAIRKVSGLEIKRIAPLHGPIWRTPETIEYIFHKYLHWSSYTAEKKGVVIAFGSMYGNTRDIAQQVAKQLSFRGVEDIKIYDVSKTNPSYIISDAWKYTHMVCLAPTYNLNLYLTMENFIHELKALNFQNHKVSIIGNHSWASAAMKSMVAHFTEDFKNMEIVGEPLDIKSSLKEEDLPLIEKLADDIKASLDETVIFHAKL
;
A
#
# COMPACT_ATOMS: atom_id res chain seq x y z
N TYR A 1 1.21 14.11 -14.01
CA TYR A 1 2.24 13.21 -14.56
C TYR A 1 2.85 12.30 -13.47
N GLU A 2 3.16 12.80 -12.29
CA GLU A 2 3.82 12.03 -11.22
C GLU A 2 3.06 10.75 -10.85
N GLU A 3 1.75 10.81 -10.70
CA GLU A 3 0.91 9.65 -10.36
C GLU A 3 1.05 8.53 -11.43
N GLU A 4 1.04 8.89 -12.71
CA GLU A 4 1.22 7.92 -13.80
C GLU A 4 2.67 7.43 -13.90
N ALA A 5 3.66 8.27 -13.62
CA ALA A 5 5.06 7.86 -13.57
C ALA A 5 5.31 6.86 -12.42
N ARG A 6 4.73 7.12 -11.24
CA ARG A 6 4.79 6.18 -10.11
C ARG A 6 4.09 4.88 -10.46
N ARG A 7 2.88 4.96 -11.05
CA ARG A 7 2.12 3.77 -11.45
C ARG A 7 2.90 2.92 -12.44
N TYR A 8 3.52 3.55 -13.45
CA TYR A 8 4.40 2.85 -14.38
C TYR A 8 5.60 2.22 -13.65
N TYR A 9 6.31 3.02 -12.83
CA TYR A 9 7.48 2.54 -12.10
C TYR A 9 7.14 1.32 -11.23
N THR A 10 6.14 1.44 -10.37
CA THR A 10 5.81 0.39 -9.38
C THR A 10 5.41 -0.91 -10.05
N ASN A 11 4.64 -0.87 -11.15
CA ASN A 11 4.12 -2.05 -11.81
C ASN A 11 5.09 -2.69 -12.83
N ILE A 12 6.03 -1.94 -13.38
CA ILE A 12 6.96 -2.44 -14.42
C ILE A 12 8.37 -2.59 -13.85
N VAL A 13 8.82 -1.65 -13.03
CA VAL A 13 10.19 -1.55 -12.53
C VAL A 13 10.31 -1.91 -11.04
N GLY A 14 9.21 -1.89 -10.29
CA GLY A 14 9.19 -2.03 -8.83
C GLY A 14 10.03 -3.19 -8.29
N LYS A 15 9.94 -4.37 -8.90
CA LYS A 15 10.77 -5.54 -8.55
C LYS A 15 12.28 -5.26 -8.58
N TYR A 16 12.74 -4.32 -9.38
CA TYR A 16 14.14 -4.09 -9.74
C TYR A 16 14.75 -2.88 -9.02
N GLY A 17 14.27 -2.51 -7.83
CA GLY A 17 14.77 -1.39 -7.05
C GLY A 17 16.31 -1.36 -6.89
N PRO A 18 16.97 -2.46 -6.46
CA PRO A 18 18.44 -2.49 -6.35
C PRO A 18 19.17 -2.22 -7.67
N GLN A 19 18.63 -2.71 -8.79
CA GLN A 19 19.20 -2.47 -10.12
C GLN A 19 19.05 -1.01 -10.53
N VAL A 20 17.91 -0.38 -10.22
CA VAL A 20 17.68 1.06 -10.44
C VAL A 20 18.68 1.90 -9.64
N GLN A 21 18.87 1.61 -8.35
CA GLN A 21 19.85 2.30 -7.51
C GLN A 21 21.28 2.14 -8.05
N ASN A 22 21.64 0.93 -8.51
CA ASN A 22 22.92 0.68 -9.14
C ASN A 22 23.12 1.51 -10.42
N ALA A 23 22.08 1.60 -11.26
CA ALA A 23 22.13 2.40 -12.48
C ALA A 23 22.31 3.89 -12.16
N ILE A 24 21.54 4.43 -11.20
CA ILE A 24 21.66 5.83 -10.75
C ILE A 24 23.08 6.10 -10.24
N ARG A 25 23.65 5.23 -9.40
CA ARG A 25 25.03 5.39 -8.89
C ARG A 25 26.08 5.42 -10.01
N LYS A 26 25.91 4.61 -11.06
CA LYS A 26 26.84 4.60 -12.20
C LYS A 26 26.85 5.90 -12.99
N VAL A 27 25.75 6.62 -13.03
CA VAL A 27 25.61 7.86 -13.78
C VAL A 27 25.72 9.12 -12.93
N SER A 28 25.82 9.01 -11.60
CA SER A 28 25.86 10.16 -10.68
C SER A 28 27.09 11.09 -10.88
N GLY A 29 28.18 10.56 -11.47
CA GLY A 29 29.37 11.36 -11.80
C GLY A 29 29.33 12.00 -13.20
N LEU A 30 28.25 11.82 -13.95
CA LEU A 30 28.13 12.37 -15.31
C LEU A 30 27.35 13.69 -15.31
N GLU A 31 27.79 14.63 -16.15
CA GLU A 31 27.01 15.84 -16.45
C GLU A 31 25.84 15.47 -17.39
N ILE A 32 24.66 15.19 -16.82
CA ILE A 32 23.48 14.80 -17.59
C ILE A 32 22.74 16.07 -18.04
N LYS A 33 22.78 16.33 -19.33
CA LYS A 33 22.10 17.48 -19.96
C LYS A 33 20.66 17.18 -20.40
N ARG A 34 20.31 15.91 -20.53
CA ARG A 34 18.99 15.47 -20.98
C ARG A 34 18.72 14.02 -20.62
N ILE A 35 17.49 13.73 -20.23
CA ILE A 35 16.98 12.35 -20.13
C ILE A 35 15.87 12.19 -21.16
N ALA A 36 16.04 11.27 -22.10
CA ALA A 36 15.05 10.91 -23.13
C ALA A 36 14.59 9.47 -22.88
N PRO A 37 13.54 9.26 -22.07
CA PRO A 37 13.04 7.93 -21.77
C PRO A 37 12.28 7.34 -22.97
N LEU A 38 12.16 6.02 -23.02
CA LEU A 38 11.32 5.34 -24.03
C LEU A 38 9.83 5.63 -23.78
N HIS A 39 9.43 5.91 -22.54
CA HIS A 39 8.08 6.27 -22.13
C HIS A 39 8.12 7.53 -21.26
N GLY A 40 7.24 8.49 -21.54
CA GLY A 40 7.11 9.72 -20.80
C GLY A 40 7.80 10.93 -21.45
N PRO A 41 7.86 12.08 -20.75
CA PRO A 41 8.42 13.31 -21.30
C PRO A 41 9.95 13.29 -21.32
N ILE A 42 10.52 14.13 -22.18
CA ILE A 42 11.96 14.38 -22.17
C ILE A 42 12.26 15.43 -21.10
N TRP A 43 13.18 15.11 -20.18
CA TRP A 43 13.66 16.01 -19.12
C TRP A 43 14.87 16.78 -19.63
N ARG A 44 14.83 18.12 -19.55
CA ARG A 44 15.82 18.99 -20.26
C ARG A 44 16.47 20.02 -19.37
N THR A 45 15.93 20.30 -18.20
CA THR A 45 16.51 21.29 -17.27
C THR A 45 17.10 20.59 -16.06
N PRO A 46 18.12 21.18 -15.41
CA PRO A 46 18.71 20.59 -14.20
C PRO A 46 17.66 20.22 -13.16
N GLU A 47 16.71 21.11 -12.89
CA GLU A 47 15.65 20.93 -11.89
C GLU A 47 14.74 19.74 -12.20
N THR A 48 14.36 19.58 -13.47
CA THR A 48 13.49 18.48 -13.89
C THR A 48 14.24 17.14 -13.93
N ILE A 49 15.52 17.16 -14.26
CA ILE A 49 16.40 15.97 -14.20
C ILE A 49 16.58 15.54 -12.76
N GLU A 50 16.93 16.45 -11.86
CA GLU A 50 17.05 16.20 -10.43
C GLU A 50 15.75 15.64 -9.85
N TYR A 51 14.60 16.27 -10.18
CA TYR A 51 13.28 15.81 -9.74
C TYR A 51 13.02 14.34 -10.08
N ILE A 52 13.21 13.94 -11.35
CA ILE A 52 12.90 12.55 -11.72
C ILE A 52 13.92 11.55 -11.14
N PHE A 53 15.19 11.93 -10.98
CA PHE A 53 16.18 11.12 -10.29
C PHE A 53 15.81 10.89 -8.83
N HIS A 54 15.38 11.94 -8.12
CA HIS A 54 14.91 11.82 -6.73
C HIS A 54 13.71 10.88 -6.63
N LYS A 55 12.74 10.97 -7.56
CA LYS A 55 11.59 10.08 -7.57
C LYS A 55 12.00 8.61 -7.78
N TYR A 56 12.85 8.33 -8.74
CA TYR A 56 13.33 6.97 -8.99
C TYR A 56 14.17 6.42 -7.84
N LEU A 57 15.02 7.24 -7.25
CA LEU A 57 15.80 6.86 -6.08
C LEU A 57 14.88 6.52 -4.89
N HIS A 58 13.85 7.33 -4.66
CA HIS A 58 12.88 7.13 -3.61
C HIS A 58 12.05 5.85 -3.85
N TRP A 59 11.44 5.70 -5.02
CA TRP A 59 10.63 4.52 -5.32
C TRP A 59 11.45 3.22 -5.28
N SER A 60 12.70 3.27 -5.71
CA SER A 60 13.61 2.12 -5.70
C SER A 60 14.11 1.73 -4.30
N SER A 61 13.96 2.59 -3.32
CA SER A 61 14.26 2.29 -1.92
C SER A 61 13.10 1.58 -1.19
N TYR A 62 11.95 1.45 -1.84
CA TYR A 62 10.74 0.87 -1.26
C TYR A 62 10.25 1.63 -0.01
N THR A 63 10.46 2.92 0.06
CA THR A 63 9.99 3.76 1.15
C THR A 63 8.81 4.62 0.71
N ALA A 64 7.88 4.87 1.60
CA ALA A 64 6.70 5.67 1.29
C ALA A 64 7.04 7.16 1.09
N GLU A 65 6.35 7.82 0.16
CA GLU A 65 6.55 9.25 -0.13
C GLU A 65 5.91 10.16 0.91
N LYS A 66 4.81 9.74 1.51
CA LYS A 66 4.09 10.53 2.53
C LYS A 66 3.27 9.67 3.48
N LYS A 67 2.94 10.23 4.62
CA LYS A 67 2.01 9.62 5.56
C LYS A 67 0.62 9.54 4.94
N GLY A 68 -0.06 8.43 5.13
CA GLY A 68 -1.41 8.20 4.64
C GLY A 68 -1.76 6.72 4.67
N VAL A 69 -3.01 6.41 4.35
CA VAL A 69 -3.58 5.07 4.46
C VAL A 69 -4.27 4.66 3.17
N VAL A 70 -3.90 3.51 2.64
CA VAL A 70 -4.62 2.83 1.56
C VAL A 70 -5.47 1.72 2.15
N ILE A 71 -6.76 1.80 1.99
CA ILE A 71 -7.72 0.77 2.40
C ILE A 71 -8.08 -0.05 1.16
N ALA A 72 -7.58 -1.28 1.09
CA ALA A 72 -7.86 -2.23 0.02
C ALA A 72 -8.82 -3.30 0.55
N PHE A 73 -10.01 -3.41 -0.04
CA PHE A 73 -10.99 -4.37 0.41
C PHE A 73 -11.55 -5.22 -0.73
N GLY A 74 -11.85 -6.50 -0.44
CA GLY A 74 -12.71 -7.35 -1.25
C GLY A 74 -14.05 -7.53 -0.56
N SER A 75 -15.16 -7.53 -1.30
CA SER A 75 -16.49 -7.71 -0.70
C SER A 75 -17.43 -8.40 -1.66
N MET A 76 -18.15 -9.46 -1.18
CA MET A 76 -19.17 -10.16 -1.97
C MET A 76 -20.55 -9.54 -1.82
N TYR A 77 -20.99 -9.31 -0.58
CA TYR A 77 -22.36 -8.87 -0.26
C TYR A 77 -22.42 -7.48 0.37
N GLY A 78 -21.30 -6.76 0.46
CA GLY A 78 -21.24 -5.42 1.01
C GLY A 78 -20.70 -5.33 2.44
N ASN A 79 -20.74 -6.38 3.24
CA ASN A 79 -20.34 -6.33 4.65
C ASN A 79 -18.89 -5.83 4.83
N THR A 80 -17.94 -6.39 4.09
CA THR A 80 -16.52 -5.96 4.16
C THR A 80 -16.33 -4.52 3.66
N ARG A 81 -17.11 -4.10 2.65
CA ARG A 81 -17.11 -2.71 2.19
C ARG A 81 -17.57 -1.75 3.30
N ASP A 82 -18.63 -2.11 4.00
CA ASP A 82 -19.20 -1.27 5.06
C ASP A 82 -18.21 -1.16 6.24
N ILE A 83 -17.48 -2.23 6.56
CA ILE A 83 -16.37 -2.21 7.53
C ILE A 83 -15.26 -1.27 7.03
N ALA A 84 -14.85 -1.36 5.76
CA ALA A 84 -13.81 -0.50 5.18
C ALA A 84 -14.19 1.00 5.24
N GLN A 85 -15.45 1.31 4.96
CA GLN A 85 -15.98 2.68 5.08
C GLN A 85 -15.97 3.16 6.54
N GLN A 86 -16.30 2.29 7.49
CA GLN A 86 -16.25 2.65 8.91
C GLN A 86 -14.79 2.88 9.38
N VAL A 87 -13.83 2.07 8.94
CA VAL A 87 -12.39 2.31 9.19
C VAL A 87 -11.99 3.69 8.66
N ALA A 88 -12.32 4.00 7.41
CA ALA A 88 -12.00 5.30 6.81
C ALA A 88 -12.63 6.47 7.59
N LYS A 89 -13.87 6.32 8.00
CA LYS A 89 -14.58 7.32 8.83
C LYS A 89 -13.87 7.55 10.16
N GLN A 90 -13.47 6.49 10.84
CA GLN A 90 -12.78 6.57 12.13
C GLN A 90 -11.38 7.18 12.00
N LEU A 91 -10.65 6.89 10.92
CA LEU A 91 -9.38 7.53 10.61
C LEU A 91 -9.54 9.03 10.31
N SER A 92 -10.57 9.39 9.54
CA SER A 92 -10.89 10.80 9.24
C SER A 92 -11.23 11.59 10.51
N PHE A 93 -11.99 11.03 11.45
CA PHE A 93 -12.29 11.66 12.74
C PHE A 93 -11.03 11.90 13.59
N ARG A 94 -9.97 11.11 13.38
CA ARG A 94 -8.66 11.27 14.03
C ARG A 94 -7.71 12.20 13.27
N GLY A 95 -8.20 12.89 12.24
CA GLY A 95 -7.44 13.86 11.47
C GLY A 95 -6.46 13.22 10.45
N VAL A 96 -6.70 11.98 10.02
CA VAL A 96 -5.96 11.42 8.88
C VAL A 96 -6.54 12.00 7.60
N GLU A 97 -5.76 12.81 6.89
CA GLU A 97 -6.20 13.53 5.69
C GLU A 97 -6.08 12.67 4.41
N ASP A 98 -5.01 11.91 4.29
CA ASP A 98 -4.71 11.09 3.12
C ASP A 98 -5.24 9.66 3.30
N ILE A 99 -6.47 9.44 2.88
CA ILE A 99 -7.12 8.13 2.89
C ILE A 99 -7.58 7.80 1.47
N LYS A 100 -7.19 6.63 0.98
CA LYS A 100 -7.65 6.05 -0.28
C LYS A 100 -8.39 4.75 0.00
N ILE A 101 -9.52 4.54 -0.66
CA ILE A 101 -10.33 3.32 -0.50
C ILE A 101 -10.51 2.67 -1.86
N TYR A 102 -10.19 1.39 -1.97
CA TYR A 102 -10.26 0.61 -3.19
C TYR A 102 -10.95 -0.73 -3.00
N ASP A 103 -11.91 -1.03 -3.87
CA ASP A 103 -12.45 -2.38 -4.05
C ASP A 103 -11.52 -3.15 -5.01
N VAL A 104 -10.79 -4.13 -4.48
CA VAL A 104 -9.84 -4.94 -5.28
C VAL A 104 -10.51 -5.79 -6.35
N SER A 105 -11.84 -5.93 -6.29
CA SER A 105 -12.61 -6.66 -7.30
C SER A 105 -13.02 -5.77 -8.48
N LYS A 106 -12.90 -4.44 -8.34
CA LYS A 106 -13.39 -3.47 -9.33
C LYS A 106 -12.32 -2.52 -9.84
N THR A 107 -11.27 -2.33 -9.05
CA THR A 107 -10.17 -1.42 -9.39
C THR A 107 -9.00 -2.21 -9.96
N ASN A 108 -8.45 -1.75 -11.09
CA ASN A 108 -7.24 -2.37 -11.61
C ASN A 108 -6.11 -2.28 -10.57
N PRO A 109 -5.45 -3.40 -10.22
CA PRO A 109 -4.44 -3.46 -9.16
C PRO A 109 -3.34 -2.42 -9.31
N SER A 110 -2.99 -2.03 -10.54
CA SER A 110 -1.92 -1.06 -10.79
C SER A 110 -2.12 0.29 -10.11
N TYR A 111 -3.37 0.74 -9.92
CA TYR A 111 -3.67 1.97 -9.18
C TYR A 111 -3.48 1.78 -7.68
N ILE A 112 -3.97 0.66 -7.15
CA ILE A 112 -3.85 0.34 -5.72
C ILE A 112 -2.39 0.17 -5.33
N ILE A 113 -1.60 -0.53 -6.15
CA ILE A 113 -0.16 -0.73 -5.97
C ILE A 113 0.58 0.61 -5.98
N SER A 114 0.26 1.50 -6.93
CA SER A 114 0.86 2.84 -6.98
C SER A 114 0.64 3.62 -5.69
N ASP A 115 -0.57 3.60 -5.16
CA ASP A 115 -0.88 4.29 -3.90
C ASP A 115 -0.32 3.55 -2.68
N ALA A 116 -0.25 2.21 -2.69
CA ALA A 116 0.44 1.45 -1.65
C ALA A 116 1.92 1.82 -1.53
N TRP A 117 2.60 2.09 -2.66
CA TRP A 117 3.98 2.62 -2.67
C TRP A 117 4.08 4.05 -2.15
N LYS A 118 3.06 4.87 -2.42
CA LYS A 118 3.03 6.27 -2.02
C LYS A 118 2.86 6.46 -0.53
N TYR A 119 1.97 5.68 0.09
CA TYR A 119 1.54 5.87 1.46
C TYR A 119 2.16 4.86 2.42
N THR A 120 2.36 5.28 3.67
CA THR A 120 3.04 4.49 4.70
C THR A 120 2.26 3.29 5.20
N HIS A 121 0.93 3.38 5.18
CA HIS A 121 0.05 2.37 5.77
C HIS A 121 -0.93 1.81 4.76
N MET A 122 -1.23 0.52 4.91
CA MET A 122 -2.29 -0.16 4.18
C MET A 122 -3.21 -0.87 5.16
N VAL A 123 -4.51 -0.91 4.86
CA VAL A 123 -5.48 -1.75 5.57
C VAL A 123 -6.05 -2.73 4.56
N CYS A 124 -5.86 -4.03 4.79
CA CYS A 124 -6.38 -5.09 3.94
C CYS A 124 -7.60 -5.73 4.60
N LEU A 125 -8.73 -5.73 3.86
CA LEU A 125 -9.97 -6.32 4.34
C LEU A 125 -10.51 -7.33 3.33
N ALA A 126 -10.79 -8.55 3.76
CA ALA A 126 -11.37 -9.54 2.85
C ALA A 126 -12.26 -10.56 3.56
N PRO A 127 -13.30 -11.10 2.87
CA PRO A 127 -14.08 -12.19 3.41
C PRO A 127 -13.37 -13.54 3.21
N THR A 128 -13.73 -14.48 4.08
CA THR A 128 -13.41 -15.89 3.87
C THR A 128 -14.26 -16.44 2.72
N TYR A 129 -13.60 -17.06 1.76
CA TYR A 129 -14.21 -17.71 0.61
C TYR A 129 -13.67 -19.14 0.45
N ASN A 130 -14.53 -20.14 0.42
CA ASN A 130 -14.16 -21.55 0.33
C ASN A 130 -13.07 -21.97 1.35
N LEU A 131 -13.21 -21.56 2.60
CA LEU A 131 -12.26 -21.80 3.69
C LEU A 131 -10.87 -21.20 3.43
N ASN A 132 -10.78 -20.20 2.56
CA ASN A 132 -9.54 -19.52 2.19
C ASN A 132 -9.76 -18.01 2.08
N LEU A 133 -8.73 -17.28 1.65
CA LEU A 133 -8.82 -15.86 1.35
C LEU A 133 -9.67 -15.63 0.08
N TYR A 134 -10.38 -14.51 0.03
CA TYR A 134 -11.11 -14.08 -1.15
C TYR A 134 -10.18 -13.86 -2.34
N LEU A 135 -10.48 -14.50 -3.48
CA LEU A 135 -9.55 -14.62 -4.61
C LEU A 135 -9.01 -13.30 -5.15
N THR A 136 -9.82 -12.25 -5.19
CA THR A 136 -9.33 -10.96 -5.71
C THR A 136 -8.34 -10.28 -4.74
N MET A 137 -8.48 -10.48 -3.43
CA MET A 137 -7.51 -10.06 -2.44
C MET A 137 -6.24 -10.91 -2.50
N GLU A 138 -6.38 -12.21 -2.65
CA GLU A 138 -5.26 -13.14 -2.85
C GLU A 138 -4.41 -12.71 -4.04
N ASN A 139 -5.04 -12.45 -5.19
CA ASN A 139 -4.35 -11.98 -6.40
C ASN A 139 -3.64 -10.64 -6.17
N PHE A 140 -4.29 -9.68 -5.50
CA PHE A 140 -3.68 -8.40 -5.18
C PHE A 140 -2.42 -8.55 -4.30
N ILE A 141 -2.48 -9.39 -3.27
CA ILE A 141 -1.32 -9.68 -2.40
C ILE A 141 -0.20 -10.36 -3.20
N HIS A 142 -0.53 -11.30 -4.08
CA HIS A 142 0.44 -11.94 -4.98
C HIS A 142 1.14 -10.95 -5.91
N GLU A 143 0.41 -9.97 -6.46
CA GLU A 143 1.01 -8.91 -7.29
C GLU A 143 1.97 -8.04 -6.48
N LEU A 144 1.59 -7.61 -5.27
CA LEU A 144 2.49 -6.88 -4.36
C LEU A 144 3.78 -7.67 -4.09
N LYS A 145 3.66 -8.97 -3.79
CA LYS A 145 4.80 -9.87 -3.57
C LYS A 145 5.69 -9.97 -4.81
N ALA A 146 5.09 -10.16 -5.99
CA ALA A 146 5.82 -10.27 -7.26
C ALA A 146 6.63 -9.00 -7.58
N LEU A 147 6.18 -7.84 -7.13
CA LEU A 147 6.83 -6.53 -7.29
C LEU A 147 7.86 -6.22 -6.18
N ASN A 148 8.06 -7.15 -5.22
CA ASN A 148 8.98 -6.97 -4.10
C ASN A 148 8.58 -5.81 -3.17
N PHE A 149 7.27 -5.55 -3.01
CA PHE A 149 6.73 -4.56 -2.07
C PHE A 149 7.23 -4.85 -0.66
N GLN A 150 7.68 -3.82 0.07
CA GLN A 150 8.31 -4.00 1.38
C GLN A 150 8.41 -2.68 2.16
N ASN A 151 8.88 -2.73 3.41
CA ASN A 151 9.14 -1.56 4.27
C ASN A 151 7.90 -0.70 4.55
N HIS A 152 6.72 -1.31 4.59
CA HIS A 152 5.46 -0.62 4.86
C HIS A 152 4.74 -1.22 6.06
N LYS A 153 3.67 -0.57 6.48
CA LYS A 153 2.83 -0.99 7.60
C LYS A 153 1.48 -1.47 7.09
N VAL A 154 0.93 -2.50 7.72
CA VAL A 154 -0.35 -3.08 7.32
C VAL A 154 -1.22 -3.41 8.51
N SER A 155 -2.52 -3.10 8.42
CA SER A 155 -3.55 -3.57 9.34
C SER A 155 -4.46 -4.55 8.61
N ILE A 156 -5.00 -5.54 9.33
CA ILE A 156 -5.69 -6.68 8.72
C ILE A 156 -7.05 -6.86 9.34
N ILE A 157 -8.09 -6.99 8.51
CA ILE A 157 -9.45 -7.31 8.95
C ILE A 157 -10.01 -8.43 8.10
N GLY A 158 -10.27 -9.58 8.71
CA GLY A 158 -11.05 -10.66 8.11
C GLY A 158 -12.54 -10.45 8.29
N ASN A 159 -13.33 -11.02 7.38
CA ASN A 159 -14.77 -11.13 7.51
C ASN A 159 -15.21 -12.57 7.21
N HIS A 160 -16.16 -13.08 7.95
CA HIS A 160 -16.63 -14.45 7.76
C HIS A 160 -18.10 -14.63 8.16
N SER A 161 -18.72 -15.73 7.75
CA SER A 161 -20.05 -16.16 8.23
C SER A 161 -19.91 -17.27 9.29
N TRP A 162 -19.51 -18.48 8.84
CA TRP A 162 -19.40 -19.67 9.70
C TRP A 162 -17.97 -20.14 9.92
N ALA A 163 -17.04 -19.81 9.05
CA ALA A 163 -15.63 -20.19 9.15
C ALA A 163 -14.74 -18.99 8.90
N SER A 164 -13.76 -18.81 9.78
CA SER A 164 -12.76 -17.73 9.70
C SER A 164 -11.45 -18.27 9.13
N ALA A 165 -11.05 -17.76 7.97
CA ALA A 165 -9.75 -18.09 7.36
C ALA A 165 -9.03 -16.86 6.80
N ALA A 166 -9.76 -15.88 6.26
CA ALA A 166 -9.17 -14.74 5.56
C ALA A 166 -8.18 -13.93 6.41
N MET A 167 -8.51 -13.63 7.66
CA MET A 167 -7.62 -12.88 8.56
C MET A 167 -6.29 -13.63 8.73
N LYS A 168 -6.33 -14.90 9.08
CA LYS A 168 -5.14 -15.73 9.29
C LYS A 168 -4.29 -15.85 8.03
N SER A 169 -4.94 -16.01 6.85
CA SER A 169 -4.25 -16.08 5.57
C SER A 169 -3.52 -14.77 5.25
N MET A 170 -4.17 -13.62 5.44
CA MET A 170 -3.51 -12.33 5.22
C MET A 170 -2.36 -12.08 6.20
N VAL A 171 -2.53 -12.45 7.48
CA VAL A 171 -1.44 -12.36 8.47
C VAL A 171 -0.25 -13.20 8.03
N ALA A 172 -0.47 -14.47 7.64
CA ALA A 172 0.60 -15.34 7.15
C ALA A 172 1.33 -14.74 5.94
N HIS A 173 0.59 -14.25 4.94
CA HIS A 173 1.21 -13.58 3.80
C HIS A 173 2.12 -12.43 4.22
N PHE A 174 1.62 -11.46 5.00
CA PHE A 174 2.39 -10.27 5.36
C PHE A 174 3.55 -10.54 6.31
N THR A 175 3.53 -11.64 7.09
CA THR A 175 4.63 -12.01 7.97
C THR A 175 5.67 -12.93 7.32
N GLU A 176 5.26 -13.78 6.38
CA GLU A 176 6.13 -14.81 5.81
C GLU A 176 6.65 -14.46 4.41
N ASP A 177 5.83 -13.78 3.60
CA ASP A 177 6.11 -13.55 2.18
C ASP A 177 6.77 -12.20 1.88
N PHE A 178 6.64 -11.23 2.77
CA PHE A 178 7.13 -9.87 2.56
C PHE A 178 8.30 -9.52 3.49
N LYS A 179 9.14 -8.58 3.06
CA LYS A 179 10.27 -8.09 3.85
C LYS A 179 9.88 -6.83 4.61
N ASN A 180 10.26 -6.78 5.89
CA ASN A 180 10.13 -5.59 6.72
C ASN A 180 8.71 -4.98 6.70
N MET A 181 7.69 -5.83 6.70
CA MET A 181 6.31 -5.39 6.93
C MET A 181 6.03 -5.39 8.43
N GLU A 182 5.36 -4.36 8.90
CA GLU A 182 4.91 -4.24 10.28
C GLU A 182 3.38 -4.35 10.33
N ILE A 183 2.86 -5.27 11.13
CA ILE A 183 1.42 -5.33 11.39
C ILE A 183 1.08 -4.33 12.49
N VAL A 184 0.21 -3.35 12.17
CA VAL A 184 -0.23 -2.29 13.07
C VAL A 184 -1.60 -2.61 13.63
N GLY A 185 -1.70 -2.61 14.95
CA GLY A 185 -2.89 -3.02 15.69
C GLY A 185 -3.09 -4.54 15.68
N GLU A 186 -4.04 -5.01 16.47
CA GLU A 186 -4.43 -6.42 16.49
C GLU A 186 -5.24 -6.76 15.23
N PRO A 187 -4.91 -7.84 14.50
CA PRO A 187 -5.73 -8.29 13.38
C PRO A 187 -7.15 -8.62 13.82
N LEU A 188 -8.13 -8.05 13.15
CA LEU A 188 -9.54 -8.23 13.49
C LEU A 188 -10.20 -9.30 12.63
N ASP A 189 -11.22 -9.95 13.17
CA ASP A 189 -12.03 -10.93 12.46
C ASP A 189 -13.52 -10.71 12.76
N ILE A 190 -14.25 -10.08 11.86
CA ILE A 190 -15.63 -9.63 12.05
C ILE A 190 -16.61 -10.65 11.46
N LYS A 191 -17.59 -11.05 12.25
CA LYS A 191 -18.61 -12.01 11.81
C LYS A 191 -19.80 -11.31 11.14
N SER A 192 -20.01 -11.59 9.86
CA SER A 192 -21.12 -11.06 9.03
C SER A 192 -21.09 -9.54 8.88
N SER A 193 -22.20 -8.86 9.10
CA SER A 193 -22.28 -7.40 9.13
C SER A 193 -21.66 -6.83 10.38
N LEU A 194 -21.11 -5.63 10.28
CA LEU A 194 -20.61 -4.87 11.42
C LEU A 194 -21.77 -4.56 12.39
N LYS A 195 -21.56 -4.81 13.67
CA LYS A 195 -22.53 -4.55 14.74
C LYS A 195 -22.03 -3.45 15.66
N GLU A 196 -22.91 -2.93 16.50
CA GLU A 196 -22.53 -1.91 17.50
C GLU A 196 -21.44 -2.39 18.46
N GLU A 197 -21.49 -3.68 18.84
CA GLU A 197 -20.47 -4.32 19.70
C GLU A 197 -19.08 -4.42 19.07
N ASP A 198 -18.98 -4.36 17.71
CA ASP A 198 -17.72 -4.41 16.98
C ASP A 198 -17.08 -3.02 16.80
N LEU A 199 -17.86 -1.94 16.98
CA LEU A 199 -17.38 -0.55 16.75
C LEU A 199 -16.14 -0.20 17.60
N PRO A 200 -16.07 -0.57 18.91
CA PRO A 200 -14.87 -0.29 19.72
C PRO A 200 -13.59 -0.93 19.17
N LEU A 201 -13.70 -2.08 18.48
CA LEU A 201 -12.54 -2.73 17.85
C LEU A 201 -12.02 -1.92 16.68
N ILE A 202 -12.95 -1.39 15.84
CA ILE A 202 -12.60 -0.53 14.70
C ILE A 202 -12.02 0.81 15.19
N GLU A 203 -12.57 1.38 16.25
CA GLU A 203 -12.07 2.61 16.86
C GLU A 203 -10.66 2.43 17.39
N LYS A 204 -10.42 1.35 18.15
CA LYS A 204 -9.10 1.02 18.66
C LYS A 204 -8.10 0.82 17.52
N LEU A 205 -8.44 0.08 16.46
CA LEU A 205 -7.58 -0.10 15.31
C LEU A 205 -7.24 1.25 14.65
N ALA A 206 -8.21 2.15 14.55
CA ALA A 206 -7.98 3.48 14.00
C ALA A 206 -7.06 4.33 14.91
N ASP A 207 -7.14 4.18 16.23
CA ASP A 207 -6.20 4.78 17.20
C ASP A 207 -4.78 4.23 17.00
N ASP A 208 -4.63 2.92 16.87
CA ASP A 208 -3.34 2.25 16.66
C ASP A 208 -2.71 2.71 15.34
N ILE A 209 -3.48 2.79 14.24
CA ILE A 209 -3.02 3.30 12.95
C ILE A 209 -2.61 4.77 13.07
N LYS A 210 -3.41 5.62 13.73
CA LYS A 210 -3.10 7.04 13.90
C LYS A 210 -1.81 7.24 14.70
N ALA A 211 -1.65 6.55 15.81
CA ALA A 211 -0.42 6.60 16.61
C ALA A 211 0.80 6.19 15.77
N SER A 212 0.68 5.09 15.01
CA SER A 212 1.74 4.62 14.13
C SER A 212 2.07 5.62 13.01
N LEU A 213 1.06 6.31 12.44
CA LEU A 213 1.26 7.39 11.46
C LEU A 213 2.04 8.55 12.07
N ASP A 214 1.73 8.94 13.30
CA ASP A 214 2.37 10.07 13.97
C ASP A 214 3.86 9.77 14.23
N GLU A 215 4.18 8.57 14.64
CA GLU A 215 5.55 8.10 14.90
C GLU A 215 6.37 7.87 13.62
N THR A 216 5.72 7.63 12.48
CA THR A 216 6.40 7.34 11.23
C THR A 216 7.16 8.55 10.71
N VAL A 217 8.45 8.35 10.39
CA VAL A 217 9.30 9.36 9.75
C VAL A 217 9.40 9.07 8.26
N ILE A 218 9.14 10.07 7.43
CA ILE A 218 9.33 9.96 5.98
C ILE A 218 10.80 10.27 5.66
N PHE A 219 11.48 9.32 5.06
CA PHE A 219 12.84 9.50 4.58
C PHE A 219 12.82 10.14 3.19
N HIS A 220 13.48 11.29 3.09
CA HIS A 220 13.77 11.89 1.78
C HIS A 220 15.13 11.39 1.33
N ALA A 221 15.16 10.57 0.27
CA ALA A 221 16.41 10.14 -0.34
C ALA A 221 17.21 11.37 -0.81
N LYS A 222 18.47 11.48 -0.38
CA LYS A 222 19.40 12.52 -0.86
C LYS A 222 20.27 11.91 -1.97
N LEU A 223 20.44 12.66 -3.06
CA LEU A 223 21.43 12.37 -4.10
C LEU A 223 22.84 12.47 -3.57
#